data_df66495c7e8e8900f67f52ef1770283e
#
_entry.id   df66495c7e8e8900f67f52ef1770283e
#
_cell.length_a   1.000
_cell.length_b   1.000
_cell.length_c   1.000
_cell.angle_alpha   90.00
_cell.angle_beta   90.00
_cell.angle_gamma   90.00
#
_symmetry.space_group_name_H-M   'P 1'
#
loop_
_entity.id
_entity.type
_entity.pdbx_description
1 polymer ?
#
loop_
_entity_poly.entity_id
_entity_poly.type
_entity_poly.pdbx_seq_one_letter_code
_entity_poly.pdbx_strand_id
1 'polypeptide(L)'
;HEVIIHINEGTDGTLDYLKEKKHITTYCEKNAGVCVAFNEAVKEATKKYIVLAHDDMYFCPNWDKVFLSELRKLPENSDFFLSGTMVQPFDSYINLNCGDNIKNFDEQKLLSELPKIKFNDFQGTHWQPSLIPLKTWNKVGGFSEEFSPGLGSDPDFNMKLWNIGVRLFKGLGECRVYHFSSLSLRKKAWNNGAKTFLLKWGISIKFFKKYYLKSDEKFENILDEPKKNFFYYLDLLKCKISMFYHRMIRV
;
A
#
# COMPACT_ATOMS: atom_id res chain seq x y z
N HIS A 1 -1.03 3.90 21.49
CA HIS A 1 -0.84 3.14 20.26
C HIS A 1 -0.78 1.66 20.58
N GLU A 2 -1.11 0.80 19.61
CA GLU A 2 -0.89 -0.64 19.64
C GLU A 2 -0.09 -1.04 18.40
N VAL A 3 0.75 -2.05 18.53
CA VAL A 3 1.52 -2.64 17.43
C VAL A 3 1.10 -4.10 17.33
N ILE A 4 0.63 -4.50 16.15
CA ILE A 4 0.19 -5.85 15.84
C ILE A 4 1.10 -6.38 14.75
N ILE A 5 1.70 -7.55 14.96
CA ILE A 5 2.68 -8.13 14.06
C ILE A 5 2.17 -9.49 13.58
N HIS A 6 2.01 -9.64 12.27
CA HIS A 6 1.74 -10.95 11.68
C HIS A 6 3.05 -11.63 11.30
N ILE A 7 3.15 -12.91 11.64
CA ILE A 7 4.32 -13.73 11.35
C ILE A 7 3.91 -14.81 10.35
N ASN A 8 4.54 -14.78 9.17
CA ASN A 8 4.48 -15.87 8.21
C ASN A 8 5.66 -16.84 8.48
N GLU A 9 5.38 -18.12 8.73
CA GLU A 9 6.34 -19.21 9.01
C GLU A 9 7.05 -19.12 10.36
N GLY A 10 7.69 -17.99 10.71
CA GLY A 10 8.31 -17.78 12.04
C GLY A 10 9.44 -18.74 12.43
N THR A 11 10.19 -19.24 11.43
CA THR A 11 11.25 -20.25 11.63
C THR A 11 12.61 -19.66 11.99
N ASP A 12 12.71 -18.34 12.04
CA ASP A 12 13.94 -17.56 12.24
C ASP A 12 14.13 -17.01 13.67
N GLY A 13 13.27 -17.43 14.63
CA GLY A 13 13.28 -16.93 15.99
C GLY A 13 12.42 -15.69 16.25
N THR A 14 11.82 -15.08 15.21
CA THR A 14 10.96 -13.90 15.35
C THR A 14 9.77 -14.17 16.27
N LEU A 15 9.14 -15.35 16.15
CA LEU A 15 7.99 -15.72 16.96
C LEU A 15 8.31 -15.73 18.46
N ASP A 16 9.43 -16.32 18.83
CA ASP A 16 9.85 -16.41 20.24
C ASP A 16 10.25 -15.05 20.79
N TYR A 17 10.96 -14.25 19.99
CA TYR A 17 11.29 -12.87 20.34
C TYR A 17 10.04 -12.03 20.62
N LEU A 18 9.01 -12.08 19.77
CA LEU A 18 7.79 -11.31 19.94
C LEU A 18 6.95 -11.77 21.13
N LYS A 19 6.93 -13.08 21.43
CA LYS A 19 6.30 -13.62 22.64
C LYS A 19 6.99 -13.09 23.92
N GLU A 20 8.32 -13.07 23.94
CA GLU A 20 9.10 -12.52 25.04
C GLU A 20 8.78 -11.02 25.26
N LYS A 21 8.68 -10.25 24.18
CA LYS A 21 8.37 -8.82 24.22
C LYS A 21 6.88 -8.50 24.44
N LYS A 22 6.01 -9.53 24.51
CA LYS A 22 4.56 -9.41 24.73
C LYS A 22 3.85 -8.52 23.69
N HIS A 23 4.31 -8.55 22.45
CA HIS A 23 3.60 -7.90 21.36
C HIS A 23 2.32 -8.65 20.99
N ILE A 24 1.32 -7.94 20.50
CA ILE A 24 0.13 -8.56 19.88
C ILE A 24 0.59 -9.20 18.56
N THR A 25 0.45 -10.52 18.47
CA THR A 25 0.92 -11.28 17.31
C THR A 25 -0.15 -12.19 16.75
N THR A 26 -0.21 -12.27 15.42
CA THR A 26 -0.92 -13.33 14.70
C THR A 26 0.10 -14.19 13.95
N TYR A 27 -0.26 -15.41 13.61
CA TYR A 27 0.72 -16.38 13.10
C TYR A 27 0.11 -17.35 12.09
N CYS A 28 0.85 -17.66 11.03
CA CYS A 28 0.58 -18.74 10.10
C CYS A 28 1.80 -19.67 10.00
N GLU A 29 1.59 -20.99 10.08
CA GLU A 29 2.67 -21.99 9.94
C GLU A 29 3.34 -21.97 8.58
N LYS A 30 2.60 -21.55 7.54
CA LYS A 30 3.08 -21.43 6.16
C LYS A 30 2.89 -20.00 5.68
N ASN A 31 3.81 -19.53 4.85
CA ASN A 31 3.68 -18.21 4.25
C ASN A 31 2.43 -18.10 3.36
N ALA A 32 1.41 -17.45 3.89
CA ALA A 32 0.12 -17.23 3.21
C ALA A 32 0.10 -15.99 2.30
N GLY A 33 1.21 -15.23 2.29
CA GLY A 33 1.32 -13.99 1.53
C GLY A 33 0.79 -12.76 2.28
N VAL A 34 1.07 -11.58 1.72
CA VAL A 34 0.80 -10.29 2.37
C VAL A 34 -0.69 -10.00 2.57
N CYS A 35 -1.55 -10.47 1.66
CA CYS A 35 -3.00 -10.24 1.77
C CYS A 35 -3.58 -10.91 3.02
N VAL A 36 -3.27 -12.18 3.22
CA VAL A 36 -3.70 -12.94 4.42
C VAL A 36 -3.05 -12.34 5.66
N ALA A 37 -1.76 -12.01 5.62
CA ALA A 37 -1.02 -11.44 6.74
C ALA A 37 -1.68 -10.17 7.29
N PHE A 38 -2.00 -9.20 6.42
CA PHE A 38 -2.70 -7.99 6.83
C PHE A 38 -4.13 -8.28 7.33
N ASN A 39 -4.87 -9.16 6.65
CA ASN A 39 -6.21 -9.51 7.07
C ASN A 39 -6.22 -10.11 8.49
N GLU A 40 -5.30 -11.03 8.78
CA GLU A 40 -5.18 -11.64 10.11
C GLU A 40 -4.72 -10.63 11.18
N ALA A 41 -3.73 -9.79 10.87
CA ALA A 41 -3.27 -8.77 11.81
C ALA A 41 -4.39 -7.77 12.17
N VAL A 42 -5.15 -7.31 11.20
CA VAL A 42 -6.19 -6.29 11.42
C VAL A 42 -7.37 -6.82 12.24
N LYS A 43 -7.60 -8.14 12.31
CA LYS A 43 -8.63 -8.71 13.22
C LYS A 43 -8.39 -8.36 14.69
N GLU A 44 -7.12 -8.20 15.07
CA GLU A 44 -6.73 -7.83 16.45
C GLU A 44 -6.76 -6.31 16.70
N ALA A 45 -7.01 -5.49 15.66
CA ALA A 45 -6.98 -4.04 15.78
C ALA A 45 -8.19 -3.50 16.55
N THR A 46 -7.94 -2.65 17.56
CA THR A 46 -8.98 -2.06 18.40
C THR A 46 -9.11 -0.54 18.23
N LYS A 47 -8.17 0.12 17.53
CA LYS A 47 -8.13 1.57 17.41
C LYS A 47 -8.94 2.07 16.21
N LYS A 48 -9.36 3.33 16.25
CA LYS A 48 -10.16 3.98 15.19
C LYS A 48 -9.48 3.96 13.81
N TYR A 49 -8.15 4.01 13.79
CA TYR A 49 -7.34 4.05 12.58
C TYR A 49 -6.28 2.96 12.62
N ILE A 50 -5.95 2.42 11.47
CA ILE A 50 -4.87 1.45 11.27
C ILE A 50 -3.82 2.02 10.32
N VAL A 51 -2.55 1.74 10.62
CA VAL A 51 -1.43 1.98 9.70
C VAL A 51 -0.92 0.62 9.25
N LEU A 52 -1.00 0.35 7.95
CA LEU A 52 -0.42 -0.83 7.34
C LEU A 52 1.03 -0.54 6.98
N ALA A 53 1.93 -1.44 7.32
CA ALA A 53 3.36 -1.32 7.04
C ALA A 53 3.99 -2.70 6.82
N HIS A 54 5.11 -2.73 6.08
CA HIS A 54 5.93 -3.93 5.92
C HIS A 54 7.08 -3.92 6.92
N ASP A 55 7.65 -5.08 7.19
CA ASP A 55 8.75 -5.31 8.12
C ASP A 55 10.12 -4.82 7.61
N ASP A 56 10.21 -4.51 6.32
CA ASP A 56 11.39 -3.93 5.66
C ASP A 56 11.35 -2.39 5.51
N MET A 57 10.58 -1.71 6.38
CA MET A 57 10.44 -0.26 6.40
C MET A 57 11.03 0.36 7.67
N TYR A 58 11.94 1.30 7.52
CA TYR A 58 12.38 2.19 8.59
C TYR A 58 11.55 3.47 8.57
N PHE A 59 10.80 3.72 9.64
CA PHE A 59 9.97 4.91 9.79
C PHE A 59 10.83 6.12 10.15
N CYS A 60 10.90 7.10 9.25
CA CYS A 60 11.67 8.32 9.48
C CYS A 60 11.03 9.19 10.58
N PRO A 61 11.81 10.05 11.28
CA PRO A 61 11.28 10.88 12.37
C PRO A 61 10.05 11.71 11.96
N ASN A 62 9.09 11.83 12.88
CA ASN A 62 7.83 12.57 12.74
C ASN A 62 6.81 12.03 11.73
N TRP A 63 6.99 10.85 11.16
CA TRP A 63 6.02 10.23 10.25
C TRP A 63 4.59 10.19 10.85
N ASP A 64 4.47 9.87 12.12
CA ASP A 64 3.22 9.80 12.86
C ASP A 64 2.59 11.19 13.05
N LYS A 65 3.40 12.21 13.33
CA LYS A 65 2.93 13.60 13.46
C LYS A 65 2.36 14.14 12.16
N VAL A 66 2.94 13.74 11.02
CA VAL A 66 2.43 14.11 9.69
C VAL A 66 1.06 13.50 9.45
N PHE A 67 0.87 12.21 9.72
CA PHE A 67 -0.44 11.57 9.66
C PHE A 67 -1.45 12.23 10.61
N LEU A 68 -1.07 12.47 11.86
CA LEU A 68 -1.94 13.14 12.84
C LEU A 68 -2.32 14.57 12.41
N SER A 69 -1.39 15.31 11.84
CA SER A 69 -1.66 16.65 11.32
C SER A 69 -2.67 16.61 10.18
N GLU A 70 -2.57 15.63 9.28
CA GLU A 70 -3.52 15.47 8.18
C GLU A 70 -4.90 15.03 8.68
N LEU A 71 -4.96 14.08 9.63
CA LEU A 71 -6.22 13.64 10.24
C LEU A 71 -7.02 14.78 10.88
N ARG A 72 -6.34 15.76 11.49
CA ARG A 72 -7.00 16.93 12.11
C ARG A 72 -7.69 17.86 11.10
N LYS A 73 -7.32 17.78 9.81
CA LYS A 73 -7.93 18.56 8.74
C LYS A 73 -9.17 17.88 8.15
N LEU A 74 -9.33 16.59 8.41
CA LEU A 74 -10.41 15.80 7.82
C LEU A 74 -11.67 15.87 8.69
N PRO A 75 -12.86 15.90 8.07
CA PRO A 75 -14.11 15.80 8.79
C PRO A 75 -14.16 14.52 9.62
N GLU A 76 -14.78 14.60 10.78
CA GLU A 76 -14.99 13.41 11.61
C GLU A 76 -15.75 12.33 10.84
N ASN A 77 -15.30 11.07 11.02
CA ASN A 77 -15.89 9.91 10.35
C ASN A 77 -15.78 9.89 8.81
N SER A 78 -14.94 10.70 8.19
CA SER A 78 -14.66 10.59 6.76
C SER A 78 -13.98 9.25 6.42
N ASP A 79 -14.25 8.76 5.22
CA ASP A 79 -13.54 7.64 4.62
C ASP A 79 -12.39 8.18 3.73
N PHE A 80 -11.19 7.65 3.89
CA PHE A 80 -9.99 8.10 3.18
C PHE A 80 -8.95 6.98 3.07
N PHE A 81 -7.98 7.20 2.19
CA PHE A 81 -6.75 6.45 2.10
C PHE A 81 -5.58 7.44 2.05
N LEU A 82 -4.79 7.49 3.12
CA LEU A 82 -3.56 8.29 3.16
C LEU A 82 -2.35 7.36 3.10
N SER A 83 -1.26 7.78 2.47
CA SER A 83 0.00 7.04 2.54
C SER A 83 1.19 7.93 2.84
N GLY A 84 2.26 7.31 3.31
CA GLY A 84 3.57 7.91 3.36
C GLY A 84 4.27 7.93 2.01
N THR A 85 5.40 8.60 1.97
CA THR A 85 6.31 8.67 0.83
C THR A 85 7.46 7.70 1.04
N MET A 86 7.67 6.82 0.07
CA MET A 86 8.73 5.83 0.09
C MET A 86 10.05 6.47 -0.35
N VAL A 87 11.10 6.22 0.44
CA VAL A 87 12.50 6.55 0.16
C VAL A 87 13.25 5.24 -0.01
N GLN A 88 13.96 5.06 -1.10
CA GLN A 88 14.78 3.86 -1.33
C GLN A 88 15.94 4.15 -2.28
N PRO A 89 16.90 3.24 -2.46
CA PRO A 89 18.09 3.48 -3.29
C PRO A 89 17.76 3.85 -4.74
N PHE A 90 16.67 3.30 -5.31
CA PHE A 90 16.27 3.48 -6.72
C PHE A 90 14.77 3.18 -6.89
N ASP A 91 14.19 3.59 -8.02
CA ASP A 91 12.81 3.30 -8.44
C ASP A 91 11.73 3.70 -7.43
N SER A 92 11.89 4.87 -6.81
CA SER A 92 10.95 5.39 -5.81
C SER A 92 10.63 6.87 -6.01
N TYR A 93 9.72 7.38 -5.19
CA TYR A 93 9.40 8.81 -5.15
C TYR A 93 10.62 9.65 -4.73
N ILE A 94 11.39 9.17 -3.75
CA ILE A 94 12.64 9.78 -3.32
C ILE A 94 13.75 8.73 -3.45
N ASN A 95 14.66 8.97 -4.39
CA ASN A 95 15.82 8.10 -4.57
C ASN A 95 16.98 8.60 -3.70
N LEU A 96 17.26 7.90 -2.62
CA LEU A 96 18.35 8.16 -1.70
C LEU A 96 18.95 6.83 -1.24
N ASN A 97 20.18 6.53 -1.66
CA ASN A 97 20.83 5.29 -1.29
C ASN A 97 21.49 5.40 0.08
N CYS A 98 20.89 4.79 1.09
CA CYS A 98 21.41 4.63 2.45
C CYS A 98 21.58 3.16 2.84
N GLY A 99 21.75 2.27 1.86
CA GLY A 99 21.82 0.82 2.05
C GLY A 99 20.56 0.09 1.57
N ASP A 100 20.69 -1.20 1.32
CA ASP A 100 19.58 -2.06 0.82
C ASP A 100 19.15 -3.15 1.83
N ASN A 101 19.76 -3.15 3.02
CA ASN A 101 19.43 -4.05 4.12
C ASN A 101 19.90 -3.48 5.46
N ILE A 102 19.44 -4.05 6.57
CA ILE A 102 19.75 -3.57 7.92
C ILE A 102 21.27 -3.59 8.26
N LYS A 103 22.06 -4.44 7.62
CA LYS A 103 23.51 -4.57 7.93
C LYS A 103 24.33 -3.45 7.32
N ASN A 104 23.89 -2.89 6.19
CA ASN A 104 24.56 -1.81 5.49
C ASN A 104 23.80 -0.49 5.51
N PHE A 105 22.79 -0.39 6.36
CA PHE A 105 21.95 0.80 6.50
C PHE A 105 22.71 1.95 7.16
N ASP A 106 22.83 3.05 6.47
CA ASP A 106 23.41 4.30 6.95
C ASP A 106 22.31 5.26 7.41
N GLU A 107 21.86 5.08 8.66
CA GLU A 107 20.87 5.91 9.29
C GLU A 107 21.30 7.38 9.40
N GLN A 108 22.59 7.64 9.71
CA GLN A 108 23.09 9.00 9.86
C GLN A 108 23.02 9.77 8.54
N LYS A 109 23.42 9.13 7.45
CA LYS A 109 23.25 9.69 6.11
C LYS A 109 21.80 9.97 5.79
N LEU A 110 20.89 9.01 6.05
CA LEU A 110 19.46 9.20 5.85
C LEU A 110 18.95 10.42 6.60
N LEU A 111 19.22 10.52 7.90
CA LEU A 111 18.72 11.59 8.76
C LEU A 111 19.34 12.96 8.40
N SER A 112 20.53 13.01 7.85
CA SER A 112 21.19 14.25 7.44
C SER A 112 20.77 14.74 6.05
N GLU A 113 20.50 13.83 5.11
CA GLU A 113 20.18 14.20 3.72
C GLU A 113 18.67 14.35 3.50
N LEU A 114 17.86 13.51 4.12
CA LEU A 114 16.41 13.49 3.89
C LEU A 114 15.71 14.84 4.16
N PRO A 115 16.03 15.62 5.21
CA PRO A 115 15.42 16.92 5.44
C PRO A 115 15.70 17.97 4.35
N LYS A 116 16.74 17.79 3.55
CA LYS A 116 17.12 18.69 2.45
C LYS A 116 16.26 18.47 1.21
N ILE A 117 15.61 17.31 1.11
CA ILE A 117 14.79 16.92 -0.03
C ILE A 117 13.37 17.39 0.19
N LYS A 118 12.90 18.34 -0.62
CA LYS A 118 11.49 18.76 -0.61
C LYS A 118 10.69 17.84 -1.52
N PHE A 119 9.60 17.30 -1.01
CA PHE A 119 8.68 16.47 -1.78
C PHE A 119 7.23 16.86 -1.44
N ASN A 120 6.45 17.16 -2.48
CA ASN A 120 5.06 17.59 -2.31
C ASN A 120 4.13 16.42 -2.04
N ASP A 121 2.98 16.70 -1.45
CA ASP A 121 1.87 15.74 -1.41
C ASP A 121 1.43 15.38 -2.83
N PHE A 122 1.06 14.13 -3.04
CA PHE A 122 0.74 13.58 -4.35
C PHE A 122 -0.61 12.88 -4.36
N GLN A 123 -1.19 12.82 -5.56
CA GLN A 123 -2.52 12.30 -5.82
C GLN A 123 -2.48 10.78 -6.00
N GLY A 124 -3.55 10.12 -5.60
CA GLY A 124 -3.84 8.76 -6.02
C GLY A 124 -2.91 7.69 -5.49
N THR A 125 -2.41 7.88 -4.29
CA THR A 125 -1.54 6.92 -3.62
C THR A 125 -2.18 5.54 -3.47
N HIS A 126 -1.37 4.49 -3.44
CA HIS A 126 -1.79 3.11 -3.21
C HIS A 126 -0.71 2.26 -2.52
N TRP A 127 0.30 2.90 -1.91
CA TRP A 127 1.44 2.24 -1.27
C TRP A 127 1.34 2.25 0.25
N GLN A 128 2.06 1.32 0.89
CA GLN A 128 2.37 1.39 2.31
C GLN A 128 3.57 2.33 2.57
N PRO A 129 3.70 2.92 3.78
CA PRO A 129 2.72 2.79 4.86
C PRO A 129 1.43 3.53 4.52
N SER A 130 0.30 2.92 4.81
CA SER A 130 -1.01 3.52 4.54
C SER A 130 -1.85 3.62 5.80
N LEU A 131 -2.49 4.78 5.98
CA LEU A 131 -3.39 5.09 7.08
C LEU A 131 -4.84 5.05 6.60
N ILE A 132 -5.67 4.24 7.26
CA ILE A 132 -7.06 3.98 6.87
C ILE A 132 -7.92 3.93 8.14
N PRO A 133 -9.18 4.42 8.12
CA PRO A 133 -10.12 4.13 9.21
C PRO A 133 -10.42 2.63 9.31
N LEU A 134 -10.35 2.06 10.51
CA LEU A 134 -10.67 0.63 10.72
C LEU A 134 -12.09 0.28 10.23
N LYS A 135 -13.06 1.18 10.43
CA LYS A 135 -14.41 0.99 9.89
C LYS A 135 -14.44 0.86 8.37
N THR A 136 -13.59 1.62 7.66
CA THR A 136 -13.50 1.60 6.19
C THR A 136 -12.83 0.32 5.71
N TRP A 137 -11.79 -0.15 6.40
CA TRP A 137 -11.19 -1.47 6.18
C TRP A 137 -12.23 -2.58 6.30
N ASN A 138 -12.98 -2.60 7.41
CA ASN A 138 -14.02 -3.61 7.66
C ASN A 138 -15.14 -3.58 6.61
N LYS A 139 -15.53 -2.38 6.17
CA LYS A 139 -16.57 -2.18 5.14
C LYS A 139 -16.20 -2.80 3.79
N VAL A 140 -14.91 -2.81 3.41
CA VAL A 140 -14.44 -3.43 2.17
C VAL A 140 -13.96 -4.87 2.36
N GLY A 141 -13.86 -5.36 3.60
CA GLY A 141 -13.43 -6.72 3.93
C GLY A 141 -11.94 -6.95 3.70
N GLY A 142 -11.10 -5.96 3.99
CA GLY A 142 -9.63 -6.08 3.89
C GLY A 142 -9.09 -6.30 2.49
N PHE A 143 -7.91 -6.92 2.38
CA PHE A 143 -7.33 -7.34 1.10
C PHE A 143 -8.02 -8.58 0.53
N SER A 144 -8.12 -8.67 -0.80
CA SER A 144 -8.63 -9.86 -1.48
C SER A 144 -7.53 -10.90 -1.60
N GLU A 145 -7.74 -12.08 -1.00
CA GLU A 145 -6.72 -13.13 -0.89
C GLU A 145 -6.36 -13.77 -2.23
N GLU A 146 -7.20 -13.62 -3.25
CA GLU A 146 -6.91 -14.04 -4.62
C GLU A 146 -5.68 -13.32 -5.23
N PHE A 147 -5.24 -12.23 -4.61
CA PHE A 147 -4.01 -11.53 -4.97
C PHE A 147 -2.78 -12.02 -4.21
N SER A 148 -2.89 -13.03 -3.34
CA SER A 148 -1.70 -13.61 -2.70
C SER A 148 -0.72 -14.16 -3.75
N PRO A 149 0.61 -14.01 -3.56
CA PRO A 149 1.28 -13.50 -2.37
C PRO A 149 1.31 -11.97 -2.23
N GLY A 150 0.81 -11.14 -3.21
CA GLY A 150 0.69 -9.71 -2.99
C GLY A 150 0.60 -8.83 -4.25
N LEU A 151 1.07 -9.27 -5.42
CA LEU A 151 1.03 -8.44 -6.63
C LEU A 151 -0.42 -8.09 -7.02
N GLY A 152 -0.69 -6.79 -7.15
CA GLY A 152 -2.00 -6.26 -7.53
C GLY A 152 -2.98 -6.08 -6.37
N SER A 153 -2.60 -6.43 -5.13
CA SER A 153 -3.44 -6.28 -3.95
C SER A 153 -3.73 -4.82 -3.60
N ASP A 154 -2.73 -3.95 -3.67
CA ASP A 154 -2.90 -2.53 -3.34
C ASP A 154 -3.87 -1.82 -4.28
N PRO A 155 -3.73 -1.90 -5.63
CA PRO A 155 -4.73 -1.32 -6.52
C PRO A 155 -6.10 -1.99 -6.42
N ASP A 156 -6.19 -3.29 -6.11
CA ASP A 156 -7.47 -3.96 -5.84
C ASP A 156 -8.14 -3.38 -4.60
N PHE A 157 -7.40 -3.22 -3.52
CA PHE A 157 -7.91 -2.63 -2.29
C PHE A 157 -8.41 -1.19 -2.54
N ASN A 158 -7.64 -0.38 -3.27
CA ASN A 158 -8.07 0.97 -3.61
C ASN A 158 -9.29 1.00 -4.55
N MET A 159 -9.43 0.02 -5.44
CA MET A 159 -10.65 -0.11 -6.26
C MET A 159 -11.88 -0.48 -5.41
N LYS A 160 -11.71 -1.33 -4.39
CA LYS A 160 -12.77 -1.61 -3.40
C LYS A 160 -13.16 -0.35 -2.64
N LEU A 161 -12.19 0.43 -2.18
CA LEU A 161 -12.42 1.72 -1.53
C LEU A 161 -13.14 2.70 -2.45
N TRP A 162 -12.74 2.80 -3.71
CA TRP A 162 -13.40 3.64 -4.71
C TRP A 162 -14.89 3.27 -4.86
N ASN A 163 -15.18 1.99 -4.93
CA ASN A 163 -16.56 1.49 -5.13
C ASN A 163 -17.49 1.77 -3.95
N ILE A 164 -16.96 1.96 -2.75
CA ILE A 164 -17.74 2.39 -1.57
C ILE A 164 -17.81 3.90 -1.40
N GLY A 165 -17.29 4.68 -2.37
CA GLY A 165 -17.36 6.14 -2.39
C GLY A 165 -16.15 6.88 -1.81
N VAL A 166 -15.06 6.19 -1.44
CA VAL A 166 -13.82 6.88 -1.06
C VAL A 166 -13.26 7.63 -2.25
N ARG A 167 -12.94 8.90 -2.06
CA ARG A 167 -12.38 9.79 -3.10
C ARG A 167 -11.11 10.51 -2.64
N LEU A 168 -10.79 10.48 -1.36
CA LEU A 168 -9.55 11.02 -0.83
C LEU A 168 -8.48 9.91 -0.81
N PHE A 169 -7.58 9.96 -1.79
CA PHE A 169 -6.40 9.13 -1.91
C PHE A 169 -5.19 10.07 -1.99
N LYS A 170 -4.51 10.28 -0.87
CA LYS A 170 -3.46 11.29 -0.76
C LYS A 170 -2.17 10.69 -0.22
N GLY A 171 -1.08 10.89 -0.95
CA GLY A 171 0.27 10.62 -0.46
C GLY A 171 0.85 11.87 0.21
N LEU A 172 1.42 11.69 1.39
CA LEU A 172 1.97 12.77 2.22
C LEU A 172 3.48 12.85 2.02
N GLY A 173 3.96 13.90 1.36
CA GLY A 173 5.36 14.09 0.98
C GLY A 173 6.34 14.09 2.16
N GLU A 174 5.89 14.55 3.33
CA GLU A 174 6.71 14.61 4.54
C GLU A 174 6.53 13.40 5.48
N CYS A 175 5.55 12.52 5.24
CA CYS A 175 5.41 11.25 5.95
C CYS A 175 6.31 10.19 5.30
N ARG A 176 7.54 10.05 5.75
CA ARG A 176 8.58 9.33 5.03
C ARG A 176 8.95 8.01 5.70
N VAL A 177 9.18 6.98 4.88
CA VAL A 177 9.76 5.70 5.29
C VAL A 177 10.90 5.34 4.36
N TYR A 178 11.97 4.78 4.92
CA TYR A 178 13.03 4.16 4.12
C TYR A 178 12.73 2.69 3.94
N HIS A 179 12.66 2.22 2.70
CA HIS A 179 12.32 0.85 2.34
C HIS A 179 13.55 0.12 1.81
N PHE A 180 13.86 -1.04 2.40
CA PHE A 180 15.07 -1.82 2.10
C PHE A 180 14.99 -2.66 0.83
N SER A 181 14.04 -2.35 -0.08
CA SER A 181 13.95 -2.96 -1.42
C SER A 181 13.66 -4.46 -1.45
N SER A 182 12.89 -4.96 -0.48
CA SER A 182 12.23 -6.29 -0.52
C SER A 182 13.06 -7.44 -1.08
N LEU A 183 14.22 -7.72 -0.50
CA LEU A 183 15.11 -8.83 -0.91
C LEU A 183 14.42 -10.20 -0.86
N SER A 184 13.44 -10.35 0.03
CA SER A 184 12.64 -11.58 0.18
C SER A 184 11.79 -11.92 -1.05
N LEU A 185 11.38 -10.91 -1.82
CA LEU A 185 10.51 -11.08 -2.97
C LEU A 185 11.22 -11.65 -4.20
N ARG A 186 12.55 -11.52 -4.30
CA ARG A 186 13.33 -12.01 -5.44
C ARG A 186 13.34 -13.55 -5.59
N LYS A 187 12.89 -14.29 -4.57
CA LYS A 187 12.95 -15.77 -4.51
C LYS A 187 11.60 -16.47 -4.63
N LYS A 188 10.46 -15.77 -4.73
CA LYS A 188 9.11 -16.38 -4.73
C LYS A 188 8.47 -16.39 -6.11
N ALA A 189 7.65 -17.42 -6.35
CA ALA A 189 6.75 -17.44 -7.50
C ALA A 189 5.70 -16.33 -7.34
N TRP A 190 5.66 -15.42 -8.31
CA TRP A 190 4.74 -14.29 -8.31
C TRP A 190 3.38 -14.70 -8.89
N ASN A 191 2.30 -14.19 -8.30
CA ASN A 191 1.00 -14.22 -8.93
C ASN A 191 0.95 -13.24 -10.13
N ASN A 192 0.03 -13.46 -11.06
CA ASN A 192 -0.25 -12.49 -12.13
C ASN A 192 -1.32 -11.48 -11.68
N GLY A 193 -0.98 -10.62 -10.72
CA GLY A 193 -1.90 -9.65 -10.15
C GLY A 193 -2.51 -8.70 -11.16
N ALA A 194 -1.77 -8.32 -12.22
CA ALA A 194 -2.30 -7.47 -13.28
C ALA A 194 -3.42 -8.16 -14.07
N LYS A 195 -3.25 -9.47 -14.37
CA LYS A 195 -4.28 -10.28 -15.03
C LYS A 195 -5.48 -10.47 -14.10
N THR A 196 -5.25 -10.80 -12.82
CA THR A 196 -6.31 -10.97 -11.83
C THR A 196 -7.13 -9.69 -11.70
N PHE A 197 -6.47 -8.54 -11.58
CA PHE A 197 -7.14 -7.23 -11.51
C PHE A 197 -7.99 -6.95 -12.76
N LEU A 198 -7.42 -7.17 -13.97
CA LEU A 198 -8.12 -6.97 -15.22
C LEU A 198 -9.39 -7.85 -15.33
N LEU A 199 -9.27 -9.13 -14.97
CA LEU A 199 -10.39 -10.08 -15.05
C LEU A 199 -11.48 -9.77 -14.01
N LYS A 200 -11.10 -9.30 -12.82
CA LYS A 200 -12.02 -8.92 -11.74
C LYS A 200 -12.78 -7.63 -12.04
N TRP A 201 -12.05 -6.59 -12.46
CA TRP A 201 -12.62 -5.23 -12.57
C TRP A 201 -12.94 -4.81 -14.01
N GLY A 202 -12.49 -5.58 -15.01
CA GLY A 202 -12.70 -5.27 -16.43
C GLY A 202 -11.88 -4.09 -16.96
N ILE A 203 -10.94 -3.58 -16.17
CA ILE A 203 -9.99 -2.52 -16.49
C ILE A 203 -8.58 -2.89 -16.00
N SER A 204 -7.53 -2.37 -16.62
CA SER A 204 -6.16 -2.61 -16.18
C SER A 204 -5.80 -1.73 -14.97
N ILE A 205 -4.79 -2.14 -14.18
CA ILE A 205 -4.23 -1.30 -13.10
C ILE A 205 -3.79 0.06 -13.66
N LYS A 206 -3.15 0.08 -14.84
CA LYS A 206 -2.73 1.33 -15.50
C LYS A 206 -3.91 2.24 -15.80
N PHE A 207 -5.04 1.68 -16.27
CA PHE A 207 -6.27 2.42 -16.52
C PHE A 207 -6.83 3.02 -15.22
N PHE A 208 -6.89 2.23 -14.15
CA PHE A 208 -7.37 2.67 -12.84
C PHE A 208 -6.50 3.80 -12.28
N LYS A 209 -5.18 3.63 -12.28
CA LYS A 209 -4.23 4.66 -11.85
C LYS A 209 -4.39 5.96 -12.63
N LYS A 210 -4.56 5.90 -13.96
CA LYS A 210 -4.64 7.06 -14.84
C LYS A 210 -5.95 7.82 -14.69
N TYR A 211 -7.09 7.13 -14.74
CA TYR A 211 -8.39 7.78 -14.87
C TYR A 211 -9.12 7.97 -13.54
N TYR A 212 -8.92 7.08 -12.59
CA TYR A 212 -9.58 7.11 -11.30
C TYR A 212 -8.72 7.77 -10.23
N LEU A 213 -7.51 7.25 -10.01
CA LEU A 213 -6.64 7.75 -8.96
C LEU A 213 -5.84 8.99 -9.34
N LYS A 214 -5.59 9.24 -10.64
CA LYS A 214 -4.65 10.26 -11.14
C LYS A 214 -3.30 10.14 -10.43
N SER A 215 -2.80 8.90 -10.33
CA SER A 215 -1.60 8.60 -9.55
C SER A 215 -0.40 9.40 -10.03
N ASP A 216 0.43 9.79 -9.06
CA ASP A 216 1.71 10.49 -9.26
C ASP A 216 1.57 11.96 -9.69
N GLU A 217 0.34 12.49 -9.87
CA GLU A 217 0.12 13.92 -10.02
C GLU A 217 0.29 14.64 -8.67
N LYS A 218 0.56 15.95 -8.71
CA LYS A 218 0.54 16.77 -7.48
C LYS A 218 -0.85 16.72 -6.87
N PHE A 219 -0.92 16.56 -5.54
CA PHE A 219 -2.19 16.60 -4.85
C PHE A 219 -2.84 17.98 -4.98
N GLU A 220 -4.05 18.03 -5.49
CA GLU A 220 -4.83 19.25 -5.62
C GLU A 220 -6.12 19.19 -4.80
N ASN A 221 -6.90 18.12 -4.98
CA ASN A 221 -8.23 17.99 -4.38
C ASN A 221 -8.65 16.53 -4.21
N ILE A 222 -9.80 16.33 -3.57
CA ILE A 222 -10.53 15.07 -3.56
C ILE A 222 -10.86 14.68 -5.01
N LEU A 223 -10.75 13.40 -5.33
CA LEU A 223 -10.98 12.87 -6.68
C LEU A 223 -12.46 12.91 -7.06
N ASP A 224 -12.72 13.34 -8.28
CA ASP A 224 -14.02 13.24 -8.94
C ASP A 224 -14.15 11.94 -9.76
N GLU A 225 -15.36 11.66 -10.24
CA GLU A 225 -15.60 10.61 -11.22
C GLU A 225 -14.76 10.86 -12.50
N PRO A 226 -14.23 9.78 -13.12
CA PRO A 226 -13.40 9.90 -14.31
C PRO A 226 -14.11 10.64 -15.45
N LYS A 227 -13.42 11.61 -16.06
CA LYS A 227 -13.91 12.28 -17.27
C LYS A 227 -13.86 11.30 -18.45
N LYS A 228 -15.03 10.92 -18.96
CA LYS A 228 -15.19 9.92 -20.04
C LYS A 228 -15.04 10.59 -21.41
N ASN A 229 -13.80 10.97 -21.77
CA ASN A 229 -13.44 11.51 -23.07
C ASN A 229 -13.06 10.42 -24.08
N PHE A 230 -12.69 10.80 -25.31
CA PHE A 230 -12.26 9.87 -26.36
C PHE A 230 -11.13 8.93 -25.92
N PHE A 231 -10.09 9.45 -25.26
CA PHE A 231 -8.95 8.64 -24.80
C PHE A 231 -9.35 7.65 -23.70
N TYR A 232 -10.29 8.03 -22.83
CA TYR A 232 -10.86 7.11 -21.83
C TYR A 232 -11.49 5.89 -22.51
N TYR A 233 -12.33 6.12 -23.51
CA TYR A 233 -13.00 5.01 -24.22
C TYR A 233 -12.03 4.17 -25.05
N LEU A 234 -11.02 4.79 -25.67
CA LEU A 234 -9.98 4.09 -26.41
C LEU A 234 -9.17 3.15 -25.49
N ASP A 235 -8.75 3.64 -24.32
CA ASP A 235 -8.01 2.82 -23.35
C ASP A 235 -8.90 1.77 -22.70
N LEU A 236 -10.20 2.06 -22.48
CA LEU A 236 -11.18 1.07 -22.03
C LEU A 236 -11.37 -0.05 -23.04
N LEU A 237 -11.44 0.25 -24.33
CA LEU A 237 -11.51 -0.74 -25.41
C LEU A 237 -10.29 -1.67 -25.38
N LYS A 238 -9.07 -1.12 -25.21
CA LYS A 238 -7.86 -1.94 -25.04
C LYS A 238 -7.97 -2.92 -23.86
N CYS A 239 -8.52 -2.44 -22.72
CA CYS A 239 -8.77 -3.31 -21.57
C CYS A 239 -9.75 -4.45 -21.91
N LYS A 240 -10.84 -4.15 -22.63
CA LYS A 240 -11.83 -5.16 -23.04
C LYS A 240 -11.26 -6.21 -23.99
N ILE A 241 -10.45 -5.79 -24.96
CA ILE A 241 -9.75 -6.70 -25.88
C ILE A 241 -8.79 -7.60 -25.10
N SER A 242 -7.98 -7.02 -24.21
CA SER A 242 -7.05 -7.80 -23.38
C SER A 242 -7.78 -8.79 -22.45
N MET A 243 -8.90 -8.38 -21.86
CA MET A 243 -9.72 -9.26 -21.03
C MET A 243 -10.30 -10.41 -21.84
N PHE A 244 -10.81 -10.16 -23.05
CA PHE A 244 -11.34 -11.18 -23.96
C PHE A 244 -10.25 -12.18 -24.30
N TYR A 245 -9.05 -11.72 -24.71
CA TYR A 245 -7.90 -12.57 -24.99
C TYR A 245 -7.54 -13.49 -23.82
N HIS A 246 -7.48 -12.93 -22.58
CA HIS A 246 -7.17 -13.73 -21.40
C HIS A 246 -8.26 -14.74 -21.00
N ARG A 247 -9.52 -14.51 -21.41
CA ARG A 247 -10.60 -15.49 -21.22
C ARG A 247 -10.54 -16.61 -22.25
N MET A 248 -10.17 -16.31 -23.51
CA MET A 248 -10.07 -17.30 -24.59
C MET A 248 -8.92 -18.29 -24.39
N ILE A 249 -7.78 -17.85 -23.85
CA ILE A 249 -6.61 -18.72 -23.59
C ILE A 249 -6.82 -19.67 -22.39
N ARG A 250 -7.91 -19.55 -21.65
CA ARG A 250 -8.27 -20.48 -20.55
C ARG A 250 -9.05 -21.72 -21.06
N VAL A 251 -9.33 -21.81 -22.33
CA VAL A 251 -9.86 -22.99 -23.03
C VAL A 251 -8.72 -23.67 -23.75
#